data_f46c274abd34ce5730b4a446ab1ce868
#
_entry.id   f46c274abd34ce5730b4a446ab1ce868
#
_cell.length_a   1.000
_cell.length_b   1.000
_cell.length_c   1.000
_cell.angle_alpha   90.00
_cell.angle_beta   90.00
_cell.angle_gamma   90.00
#
_symmetry.space_group_name_H-M   'P 1'
#
loop_
_entity.id
_entity.type
_entity.pdbx_description
1 polymer ?
#
loop_
_entity_poly.entity_id
_entity_poly.type
_entity_poly.pdbx_seq_one_letter_code
_entity_poly.pdbx_strand_id
1 'polypeptide(L)'
;MTGVELLFEMHIKTGPIERHTLSVTVDNESGVLARISGMFSARGYNIESLTVADISEDDAVSRITIVTSGTAAVIEQVVAQLDRLVPVHRVVDLTVLGEHVERELALVKVAGTGEHRIEALRLAEVFRANVVDTTISSFVFEVTGASVKIDRFVELMGEIGLVEVARTGIVAMARGKIAV
;
A
#
# COMPACT_ATOMS: atom_id res chain seq x y z
N MET A 1 16.81 -14.47 29.71
CA MET A 1 15.70 -14.93 28.84
C MET A 1 15.24 -16.29 29.34
N THR A 2 14.03 -16.42 29.79
CA THR A 2 13.45 -17.66 30.29
C THR A 2 13.05 -18.54 29.11
N GLY A 3 13.06 -19.88 29.29
CA GLY A 3 12.68 -20.82 28.21
C GLY A 3 11.28 -20.60 27.63
N VAL A 4 10.40 -19.92 28.38
CA VAL A 4 9.04 -19.53 27.93
C VAL A 4 9.09 -18.38 26.92
N GLU A 5 10.00 -17.41 27.07
CA GLU A 5 10.19 -16.32 26.10
C GLU A 5 10.75 -16.82 24.77
N LEU A 6 11.66 -17.79 24.81
CA LEU A 6 12.20 -18.44 23.61
C LEU A 6 11.13 -19.26 22.87
N LEU A 7 10.26 -19.97 23.59
CA LEU A 7 9.15 -20.73 22.99
C LEU A 7 8.09 -19.80 22.42
N PHE A 8 7.83 -18.65 23.03
CA PHE A 8 6.89 -17.64 22.55
C PHE A 8 7.41 -16.96 21.28
N GLU A 9 8.70 -16.56 21.26
CA GLU A 9 9.36 -16.02 20.06
C GLU A 9 9.45 -17.06 18.91
N MET A 10 9.64 -18.33 19.21
CA MET A 10 9.61 -19.40 18.19
C MET A 10 8.19 -19.60 17.60
N HIS A 11 7.13 -19.51 18.41
CA HIS A 11 5.76 -19.64 17.94
C HIS A 11 5.32 -18.47 17.03
N ILE A 12 5.82 -17.26 17.30
CA ILE A 12 5.54 -16.07 16.49
C ILE A 12 6.19 -16.17 15.10
N LYS A 13 7.28 -16.93 14.98
CA LYS A 13 8.04 -17.10 13.71
C LYS A 13 7.64 -18.31 12.88
N THR A 14 6.78 -19.20 13.40
CA THR A 14 6.39 -20.45 12.73
C THR A 14 4.98 -20.35 12.14
N GLY A 15 4.88 -19.82 10.94
CA GLY A 15 3.63 -19.75 10.17
C GLY A 15 3.89 -19.20 8.78
N PRO A 16 2.97 -19.39 7.83
CA PRO A 16 3.08 -18.74 6.54
C PRO A 16 3.09 -17.21 6.75
N ILE A 17 3.91 -16.53 5.97
CA ILE A 17 3.90 -15.08 5.90
C ILE A 17 2.80 -14.70 4.91
N GLU A 18 1.82 -13.95 5.38
CA GLU A 18 0.71 -13.45 4.58
C GLU A 18 0.72 -11.92 4.56
N ARG A 19 0.26 -11.37 3.45
CA ARG A 19 0.15 -9.93 3.24
C ARG A 19 -1.24 -9.47 3.70
N HIS A 20 -1.27 -8.50 4.60
CA HIS A 20 -2.49 -7.94 5.17
C HIS A 20 -2.64 -6.47 4.83
N THR A 21 -3.88 -6.05 4.61
CA THR A 21 -4.26 -4.67 4.37
C THR A 21 -5.13 -4.19 5.52
N LEU A 22 -4.58 -3.27 6.30
CA LEU A 22 -5.21 -2.72 7.49
C LEU A 22 -5.81 -1.34 7.18
N SER A 23 -7.07 -1.13 7.55
CA SER A 23 -7.72 0.19 7.55
C SER A 23 -7.72 0.73 8.98
N VAL A 24 -7.09 1.87 9.21
CA VAL A 24 -6.96 2.51 10.52
C VAL A 24 -7.61 3.88 10.46
N THR A 25 -8.64 4.09 11.26
CA THR A 25 -9.31 5.39 11.41
C THR A 25 -8.72 6.10 12.62
N VAL A 26 -8.30 7.34 12.44
CA VAL A 26 -7.54 8.12 13.44
C VAL A 26 -8.00 9.57 13.51
N ASP A 27 -7.73 10.24 14.63
CA ASP A 27 -7.78 11.69 14.67
C ASP A 27 -6.78 12.29 13.68
N ASN A 28 -7.20 13.33 12.95
CA ASN A 28 -6.31 14.09 12.08
C ASN A 28 -5.52 15.12 12.91
N GLU A 29 -4.55 14.66 13.67
CA GLU A 29 -3.68 15.51 14.48
C GLU A 29 -2.20 15.35 14.16
N SER A 30 -1.42 16.37 14.47
CA SER A 30 0.02 16.33 14.25
C SER A 30 0.69 15.20 15.05
N GLY A 31 1.53 14.40 14.38
CA GLY A 31 2.31 13.34 15.00
C GLY A 31 1.66 11.95 15.02
N VAL A 32 0.40 11.80 14.59
CA VAL A 32 -0.27 10.47 14.50
C VAL A 32 0.53 9.51 13.63
N LEU A 33 0.90 9.96 12.43
CA LEU A 33 1.68 9.14 11.50
C LEU A 33 3.05 8.76 12.09
N ALA A 34 3.68 9.67 12.81
CA ALA A 34 4.96 9.40 13.48
C ALA A 34 4.80 8.35 14.59
N ARG A 35 3.71 8.38 15.35
CA ARG A 35 3.41 7.38 16.39
C ARG A 35 3.19 6.00 15.78
N ILE A 36 2.42 5.91 14.70
CA ILE A 36 2.15 4.65 13.99
C ILE A 36 3.45 4.10 13.41
N SER A 37 4.19 4.87 12.62
CA SER A 37 5.45 4.43 12.02
C SER A 37 6.51 4.09 13.08
N GLY A 38 6.55 4.84 14.18
CA GLY A 38 7.41 4.56 15.32
C GLY A 38 7.08 3.23 16.00
N MET A 39 5.79 2.90 16.14
CA MET A 39 5.35 1.60 16.68
C MET A 39 5.81 0.44 15.80
N PHE A 40 5.67 0.55 14.48
CA PHE A 40 6.16 -0.45 13.53
C PHE A 40 7.69 -0.61 13.64
N SER A 41 8.42 0.51 13.58
CA SER A 41 9.88 0.53 13.63
C SER A 41 10.44 -0.07 14.94
N ALA A 42 9.86 0.29 16.08
CA ALA A 42 10.30 -0.18 17.40
C ALA A 42 10.18 -1.71 17.56
N ARG A 43 9.34 -2.37 16.76
CA ARG A 43 9.11 -3.83 16.81
C ARG A 43 9.66 -4.57 15.60
N GLY A 44 10.30 -3.86 14.68
CA GLY A 44 10.84 -4.46 13.46
C GLY A 44 9.78 -4.93 12.47
N TYR A 45 8.56 -4.38 12.53
CA TYR A 45 7.54 -4.65 11.53
C TYR A 45 7.80 -3.80 10.29
N ASN A 46 7.56 -4.36 9.10
CA ASN A 46 7.72 -3.65 7.85
C ASN A 46 6.40 -3.04 7.38
N ILE A 47 6.44 -1.82 6.85
CA ILE A 47 5.33 -1.18 6.14
C ILE A 47 5.66 -1.24 4.65
N GLU A 48 4.88 -2.01 3.88
CA GLU A 48 5.04 -2.15 2.42
C GLU A 48 4.39 -0.98 1.67
N SER A 49 3.23 -0.53 2.17
CA SER A 49 2.49 0.60 1.61
C SER A 49 1.78 1.33 2.74
N LEU A 50 1.75 2.65 2.64
CA LEU A 50 1.06 3.51 3.58
C LEU A 50 0.42 4.66 2.82
N THR A 51 -0.89 4.80 2.97
CA THR A 51 -1.69 5.87 2.36
C THR A 51 -2.52 6.54 3.43
N VAL A 52 -2.54 7.86 3.44
CA VAL A 52 -3.30 8.66 4.40
C VAL A 52 -4.20 9.62 3.64
N ALA A 53 -5.45 9.71 4.06
CA ALA A 53 -6.41 10.67 3.52
C ALA A 53 -7.45 11.05 4.57
N ASP A 54 -7.90 12.28 4.53
CA ASP A 54 -9.01 12.77 5.34
C ASP A 54 -10.31 12.19 4.83
N ILE A 55 -11.20 11.82 5.74
CA ILE A 55 -12.48 11.15 5.43
C ILE A 55 -13.70 11.84 6.04
N SER A 56 -13.52 12.88 6.85
CA SER A 56 -14.59 13.68 7.43
C SER A 56 -14.67 15.05 6.76
N GLU A 57 -15.88 15.65 6.75
CA GLU A 57 -16.10 16.98 6.16
C GLU A 57 -15.41 18.12 6.93
N ASP A 58 -15.11 17.88 8.20
CA ASP A 58 -14.43 18.83 9.10
C ASP A 58 -12.92 18.61 9.21
N ASP A 59 -12.36 17.70 8.37
CA ASP A 59 -10.96 17.30 8.39
C ASP A 59 -10.46 16.77 9.76
N ALA A 60 -11.39 16.38 10.64
CA ALA A 60 -11.06 15.93 11.99
C ALA A 60 -10.60 14.46 12.03
N VAL A 61 -10.97 13.67 11.04
CA VAL A 61 -10.72 12.22 10.99
C VAL A 61 -10.03 11.83 9.70
N SER A 62 -8.92 11.11 9.83
CA SER A 62 -8.18 10.54 8.70
C SER A 62 -8.29 9.02 8.67
N ARG A 63 -8.20 8.46 7.49
CA ARG A 63 -8.00 7.03 7.26
C ARG A 63 -6.58 6.77 6.81
N ILE A 64 -5.94 5.83 7.47
CA ILE A 64 -4.63 5.30 7.10
C ILE A 64 -4.82 3.87 6.59
N THR A 65 -4.44 3.62 5.34
CA THR A 65 -4.36 2.25 4.80
C THR A 65 -2.92 1.79 4.90
N ILE A 66 -2.69 0.69 5.63
CA ILE A 66 -1.37 0.12 5.86
C ILE A 66 -1.33 -1.27 5.25
N VAL A 67 -0.32 -1.54 4.44
CA VAL A 67 -0.03 -2.89 3.96
C VAL A 67 1.23 -3.39 4.65
N THR A 68 1.14 -4.56 5.24
CA THR A 68 2.25 -5.21 5.96
C THR A 68 2.16 -6.72 5.78
N SER A 69 3.28 -7.41 5.89
CA SER A 69 3.35 -8.87 5.82
C SER A 69 3.89 -9.45 7.12
N GLY A 70 3.32 -10.57 7.53
CA GLY A 70 3.74 -11.27 8.73
C GLY A 70 3.02 -12.60 8.92
N THR A 71 3.39 -13.35 9.96
CA THR A 71 2.59 -14.50 10.39
C THR A 71 1.30 -14.01 11.07
N ALA A 72 0.27 -14.84 11.14
CA ALA A 72 -0.99 -14.49 11.77
C ALA A 72 -0.80 -13.90 13.18
N ALA A 73 0.09 -14.47 14.00
CA ALA A 73 0.38 -13.98 15.34
C ALA A 73 1.05 -12.58 15.32
N VAL A 74 1.91 -12.29 14.34
CA VAL A 74 2.50 -10.95 14.15
C VAL A 74 1.44 -9.94 13.76
N ILE A 75 0.55 -10.29 12.83
CA ILE A 75 -0.54 -9.39 12.40
C ILE A 75 -1.51 -9.10 13.54
N GLU A 76 -1.91 -10.11 14.33
CA GLU A 76 -2.73 -9.90 15.52
C GLU A 76 -2.06 -8.94 16.52
N GLN A 77 -0.75 -9.06 16.72
CA GLN A 77 0.01 -8.13 17.57
C GLN A 77 0.03 -6.71 16.98
N VAL A 78 0.22 -6.57 15.66
CA VAL A 78 0.20 -5.26 14.99
C VAL A 78 -1.16 -4.59 15.20
N VAL A 79 -2.26 -5.30 14.94
CA VAL A 79 -3.62 -4.79 15.14
C VAL A 79 -3.85 -4.38 16.59
N ALA A 80 -3.51 -5.24 17.55
CA ALA A 80 -3.66 -4.95 18.97
C ALA A 80 -2.82 -3.76 19.47
N GLN A 81 -1.66 -3.52 18.86
CA GLN A 81 -0.81 -2.37 19.21
C GLN A 81 -1.33 -1.08 18.58
N LEU A 82 -1.82 -1.13 17.35
CA LEU A 82 -2.47 0.02 16.71
C LEU A 82 -3.70 0.47 17.49
N ASP A 83 -4.55 -0.47 17.91
CA ASP A 83 -5.78 -0.20 18.66
C ASP A 83 -5.55 0.44 20.04
N ARG A 84 -4.34 0.30 20.59
CA ARG A 84 -3.95 0.93 21.86
C ARG A 84 -3.42 2.37 21.72
N LEU A 85 -3.18 2.84 20.51
CA LEU A 85 -2.73 4.22 20.31
C LEU A 85 -3.89 5.19 20.53
N VAL A 86 -3.69 6.20 21.36
CA VAL A 86 -4.73 7.17 21.75
C VAL A 86 -5.46 7.80 20.56
N PRO A 87 -4.82 8.23 19.46
CA PRO A 87 -5.51 8.84 18.33
C PRO A 87 -6.21 7.84 17.40
N VAL A 88 -6.15 6.53 17.70
CA VAL A 88 -6.75 5.49 16.86
C VAL A 88 -8.17 5.21 17.35
N HIS A 89 -9.15 5.38 16.48
CA HIS A 89 -10.56 5.08 16.76
C HIS A 89 -10.91 3.64 16.42
N ARG A 90 -10.34 3.13 15.32
CA ARG A 90 -10.69 1.80 14.81
C ARG A 90 -9.56 1.23 13.97
N VAL A 91 -9.31 -0.05 14.12
CA VAL A 91 -8.43 -0.85 13.27
C VAL A 91 -9.23 -1.99 12.67
N VAL A 92 -9.19 -2.15 11.36
CA VAL A 92 -9.85 -3.25 10.65
C VAL A 92 -8.86 -3.91 9.72
N ASP A 93 -8.66 -5.21 9.89
CA ASP A 93 -7.94 -6.03 8.91
C ASP A 93 -8.91 -6.42 7.79
N LEU A 94 -8.77 -5.77 6.64
CA LEU A 94 -9.63 -6.01 5.47
C LEU A 94 -9.41 -7.40 4.89
N THR A 95 -8.20 -7.95 5.02
CA THR A 95 -7.87 -9.31 4.52
C THR A 95 -8.65 -10.37 5.29
N VAL A 96 -8.78 -10.22 6.61
CA VAL A 96 -9.54 -11.13 7.47
C VAL A 96 -11.04 -10.86 7.40
N LEU A 97 -11.43 -9.59 7.25
CA LEU A 97 -12.85 -9.21 7.16
C LEU A 97 -13.57 -9.87 5.98
N GLY A 98 -12.85 -10.14 4.88
CA GLY A 98 -13.37 -10.80 3.69
C GLY A 98 -12.99 -10.11 2.38
N GLU A 99 -13.87 -10.22 1.39
CA GLU A 99 -13.59 -9.62 0.08
C GLU A 99 -13.52 -8.09 0.18
N HIS A 100 -12.45 -7.52 -0.35
CA HIS A 100 -12.22 -6.09 -0.42
C HIS A 100 -11.65 -5.70 -1.79
N VAL A 101 -11.66 -4.41 -2.08
CA VAL A 101 -11.10 -3.85 -3.32
C VAL A 101 -9.86 -3.05 -2.96
N GLU A 102 -8.76 -3.35 -3.62
CA GLU A 102 -7.53 -2.57 -3.55
C GLU A 102 -7.26 -1.89 -4.88
N ARG A 103 -6.81 -0.65 -4.82
CA ARG A 103 -6.36 0.10 -5.99
C ARG A 103 -5.14 0.94 -5.63
N GLU A 104 -4.32 1.13 -6.63
CA GLU A 104 -3.14 1.98 -6.60
C GLU A 104 -3.07 2.77 -7.91
N LEU A 105 -2.52 3.97 -7.87
CA LEU A 105 -2.16 4.76 -9.03
C LEU A 105 -0.65 4.88 -9.13
N ALA A 106 -0.12 4.77 -10.34
CA ALA A 106 1.27 5.08 -10.62
C ALA A 106 1.40 6.06 -11.78
N LEU A 107 2.35 6.99 -11.64
CA LEU A 107 2.89 7.79 -12.74
C LEU A 107 4.20 7.15 -13.19
N VAL A 108 4.29 6.83 -14.47
CA VAL A 108 5.42 6.11 -15.06
C VAL A 108 6.00 6.92 -16.19
N LYS A 109 7.22 7.44 -15.99
CA LYS A 109 7.95 8.21 -16.99
C LYS A 109 8.82 7.28 -17.83
N VAL A 110 8.65 7.35 -19.14
CA VAL A 110 9.40 6.54 -20.11
C VAL A 110 10.02 7.45 -21.16
N ALA A 111 11.31 7.28 -21.40
CA ALA A 111 12.03 7.94 -22.50
C ALA A 111 12.20 6.96 -23.67
N GLY A 112 11.97 7.44 -24.87
CA GLY A 112 12.16 6.63 -26.07
C GLY A 112 11.82 7.38 -27.35
N THR A 113 12.48 6.97 -28.42
CA THR A 113 12.24 7.46 -29.80
C THR A 113 12.06 6.26 -30.73
N GLY A 114 11.53 6.51 -31.93
CA GLY A 114 11.36 5.46 -32.93
C GLY A 114 10.48 4.30 -32.42
N GLU A 115 10.97 3.08 -32.54
CA GLU A 115 10.21 1.86 -32.19
C GLU A 115 9.88 1.78 -30.70
N HIS A 116 10.78 2.19 -29.80
CA HIS A 116 10.53 2.22 -28.37
C HIS A 116 9.35 3.12 -28.01
N ARG A 117 9.21 4.26 -28.69
CA ARG A 117 8.07 5.16 -28.51
C ARG A 117 6.75 4.51 -28.92
N ILE A 118 6.75 3.80 -30.03
CA ILE A 118 5.54 3.09 -30.51
C ILE A 118 5.17 1.96 -29.57
N GLU A 119 6.14 1.19 -29.09
CA GLU A 119 5.91 0.07 -28.20
C GLU A 119 5.41 0.54 -26.82
N ALA A 120 5.94 1.66 -26.28
CA ALA A 120 5.43 2.25 -25.04
C ALA A 120 3.94 2.60 -25.14
N LEU A 121 3.49 3.18 -26.29
CA LEU A 121 2.07 3.49 -26.50
C LEU A 121 1.21 2.23 -26.63
N ARG A 122 1.69 1.17 -27.28
CA ARG A 122 0.98 -0.11 -27.38
C ARG A 122 0.79 -0.75 -26.00
N LEU A 123 1.82 -0.78 -25.19
CA LEU A 123 1.72 -1.29 -23.82
C LEU A 123 0.78 -0.43 -22.98
N ALA A 124 0.83 0.90 -23.10
CA ALA A 124 -0.10 1.78 -22.42
C ALA A 124 -1.56 1.46 -22.77
N GLU A 125 -1.87 1.19 -24.04
CA GLU A 125 -3.20 0.79 -24.47
C GLU A 125 -3.65 -0.56 -23.85
N VAL A 126 -2.77 -1.58 -23.88
CA VAL A 126 -3.04 -2.91 -23.30
C VAL A 126 -3.34 -2.81 -21.81
N PHE A 127 -2.59 -1.99 -21.08
CA PHE A 127 -2.76 -1.78 -19.64
C PHE A 127 -3.82 -0.72 -19.30
N ARG A 128 -4.45 -0.09 -20.32
CA ARG A 128 -5.39 1.02 -20.14
C ARG A 128 -4.77 2.14 -19.30
N ALA A 129 -3.51 2.47 -19.60
CA ALA A 129 -2.83 3.61 -19.04
C ALA A 129 -3.10 4.85 -19.88
N ASN A 130 -3.24 6.00 -19.23
CA ASN A 130 -3.47 7.28 -19.89
C ASN A 130 -2.15 8.02 -20.07
N VAL A 131 -1.97 8.72 -21.17
CA VAL A 131 -0.86 9.67 -21.34
C VAL A 131 -1.26 10.97 -20.66
N VAL A 132 -0.53 11.37 -19.62
CA VAL A 132 -0.78 12.63 -18.88
C VAL A 132 0.21 13.73 -19.26
N ASP A 133 1.40 13.35 -19.76
CA ASP A 133 2.35 14.28 -20.33
C ASP A 133 3.13 13.63 -21.47
N THR A 134 3.53 14.42 -22.46
CA THR A 134 4.29 13.97 -23.61
C THR A 134 5.28 15.02 -24.12
N THR A 135 6.48 14.57 -24.45
CA THR A 135 7.46 15.35 -25.21
C THR A 135 7.85 14.58 -26.49
N ILE A 136 8.77 15.12 -27.28
CA ILE A 136 9.30 14.42 -28.47
C ILE A 136 10.01 13.11 -28.09
N SER A 137 10.61 13.05 -26.90
CA SER A 137 11.48 11.95 -26.45
C SER A 137 10.97 11.23 -25.21
N SER A 138 9.83 11.60 -24.65
CA SER A 138 9.31 10.97 -23.43
C SER A 138 7.80 11.03 -23.31
N PHE A 139 7.26 10.14 -22.46
CA PHE A 139 5.89 10.14 -21.96
C PHE A 139 5.87 10.05 -20.44
N VAL A 140 4.81 10.58 -19.84
CA VAL A 140 4.36 10.21 -18.50
C VAL A 140 3.02 9.52 -18.66
N PHE A 141 2.96 8.26 -18.24
CA PHE A 141 1.74 7.46 -18.21
C PHE A 141 1.16 7.44 -16.79
N GLU A 142 -0.15 7.59 -16.71
CA GLU A 142 -0.92 7.31 -15.51
C GLU A 142 -1.54 5.91 -15.66
N VAL A 143 -1.32 5.04 -14.69
CA VAL A 143 -1.93 3.71 -14.66
C VAL A 143 -2.55 3.44 -13.30
N THR A 144 -3.77 2.91 -13.29
CA THR A 144 -4.48 2.53 -12.07
C THR A 144 -4.85 1.05 -12.11
N GLY A 145 -4.85 0.41 -10.94
CA GLY A 145 -5.22 -1.00 -10.83
C GLY A 145 -4.79 -1.64 -9.51
N ALA A 146 -4.84 -2.97 -9.48
CA ALA A 146 -4.19 -3.76 -8.44
C ALA A 146 -2.67 -3.68 -8.62
N SER A 147 -1.91 -3.78 -7.53
CA SER A 147 -0.44 -3.64 -7.54
C SER A 147 0.23 -4.56 -8.55
N VAL A 148 -0.21 -5.81 -8.67
CA VAL A 148 0.31 -6.76 -9.66
C VAL A 148 0.21 -6.25 -11.10
N LYS A 149 -0.89 -5.54 -11.44
CA LYS A 149 -1.03 -4.92 -12.76
C LYS A 149 0.00 -3.81 -12.96
N ILE A 150 0.19 -2.98 -11.94
CA ILE A 150 1.13 -1.85 -11.99
C ILE A 150 2.57 -2.36 -12.05
N ASP A 151 2.92 -3.36 -11.24
CA ASP A 151 4.25 -3.98 -11.24
C ASP A 151 4.59 -4.54 -12.63
N ARG A 152 3.65 -5.22 -13.25
CA ARG A 152 3.84 -5.77 -14.60
C ARG A 152 4.01 -4.68 -15.66
N PHE A 153 3.25 -3.59 -15.54
CA PHE A 153 3.41 -2.44 -16.44
C PHE A 153 4.78 -1.79 -16.29
N VAL A 154 5.23 -1.55 -15.06
CA VAL A 154 6.54 -0.97 -14.76
C VAL A 154 7.68 -1.86 -15.26
N GLU A 155 7.58 -3.18 -15.03
CA GLU A 155 8.56 -4.17 -15.53
C GLU A 155 8.72 -4.09 -17.05
N LEU A 156 7.61 -4.11 -17.80
CA LEU A 156 7.65 -4.02 -19.25
C LEU A 156 8.17 -2.68 -19.77
N MET A 157 7.84 -1.57 -19.09
CA MET A 157 8.39 -0.25 -19.41
C MET A 157 9.89 -0.17 -19.10
N GLY A 158 10.39 -1.00 -18.19
CA GLY A 158 11.82 -1.16 -17.91
C GLY A 158 12.63 -1.56 -19.13
N GLU A 159 12.11 -2.46 -19.96
CA GLU A 159 12.73 -2.94 -21.18
C GLU A 159 12.74 -1.88 -22.32
N ILE A 160 11.87 -0.87 -22.22
CA ILE A 160 11.72 0.17 -23.26
C ILE A 160 12.56 1.39 -22.97
N GLY A 161 12.59 1.82 -21.71
CA GLY A 161 13.31 3.05 -21.34
C GLY A 161 12.66 3.76 -20.15
N LEU A 162 12.31 3.00 -19.11
CA LEU A 162 11.81 3.53 -17.85
C LEU A 162 12.82 4.53 -17.25
N VAL A 163 12.34 5.70 -16.88
CA VAL A 163 13.13 6.77 -16.25
C VAL A 163 12.80 6.91 -14.77
N GLU A 164 11.51 6.91 -14.45
CA GLU A 164 11.05 7.21 -13.09
C GLU A 164 9.65 6.61 -12.85
N VAL A 165 9.38 6.20 -11.64
CA VAL A 165 8.06 5.76 -11.18
C VAL A 165 7.70 6.46 -9.89
N ALA A 166 6.52 7.05 -9.85
CA ALA A 166 5.90 7.55 -8.61
C ALA A 166 4.61 6.76 -8.36
N ARG A 167 4.40 6.31 -7.12
CA ARG A 167 3.23 5.49 -6.72
C ARG A 167 2.52 6.14 -5.54
N THR A 168 1.21 6.07 -5.52
CA THR A 168 0.41 6.59 -4.40
C THR A 168 0.48 5.69 -3.17
N GLY A 169 0.78 4.41 -3.37
CA GLY A 169 0.46 3.37 -2.41
C GLY A 169 -0.99 2.89 -2.57
N ILE A 170 -1.37 1.91 -1.76
CA ILE A 170 -2.64 1.19 -1.89
C ILE A 170 -3.73 1.90 -1.10
N VAL A 171 -4.86 2.15 -1.75
CA VAL A 171 -6.13 2.43 -1.10
C VAL A 171 -7.00 1.18 -1.14
N ALA A 172 -7.74 0.91 -0.07
CA ALA A 172 -8.55 -0.29 0.05
C ALA A 172 -9.91 0.01 0.68
N MET A 173 -10.91 -0.78 0.29
CA MET A 173 -12.27 -0.65 0.78
C MET A 173 -12.95 -2.03 0.83
N ALA A 174 -13.66 -2.32 1.93
CA ALA A 174 -14.47 -3.52 2.06
C ALA A 174 -15.57 -3.55 0.99
N ARG A 175 -15.94 -4.74 0.52
CA ARG A 175 -17.06 -4.90 -0.42
C ARG A 175 -18.41 -4.86 0.31
N GLY A 176 -19.43 -4.49 -0.44
CA GLY A 176 -20.80 -4.47 0.05
C GLY A 176 -21.13 -3.20 0.86
N LYS A 177 -21.97 -3.35 1.89
CA LYS A 177 -22.50 -2.23 2.71
C LYS A 177 -21.71 -1.98 3.99
N ILE A 178 -20.62 -2.70 4.19
CA ILE A 178 -19.81 -2.59 5.42
C ILE A 178 -18.94 -1.33 5.30
N ALA A 179 -19.13 -0.39 6.22
CA ALA A 179 -18.22 0.73 6.41
C ALA A 179 -17.15 0.36 7.44
N VAL A 180 -15.91 0.68 7.14
CA VAL A 180 -14.73 0.42 7.97
C VAL A 180 -13.98 1.71 8.25
#